data_c3ed7784c787e36474199998dda5ab12
#
_entry.id   c3ed7784c787e36474199998dda5ab12
#
_cell.length_a   1.000
_cell.length_b   1.000
_cell.length_c   1.000
_cell.angle_alpha   90.00
_cell.angle_beta   90.00
_cell.angle_gamma   90.00
#
_symmetry.space_group_name_H-M   'P 1'
#
loop_
_entity.id
_entity.type
_entity.pdbx_description
1 polymer ?
#
loop_
_entity_poly.entity_id
_entity_poly.type
_entity_poly.pdbx_seq_one_letter_code
_entity_poly.pdbx_strand_id
1 'polypeptide(L)'
;GRAHRSKEVFSAYEFARGLGFDNINIDLIAGMLEETDENWTECVERVVDLSPDCVTIYQMEVPFNTGIFKTMKEEGKLSAPVADWPTKRRWVLEAYAKLEEAGYTVTSAYTAVKNPDSTKFIYRDRLWAGADMVGVGVSSFGHLGGIHYQNLTNIDSYCDSVEAGKAPVRRALMTTEEERFIRELILQWKLGRVNNNYFLKKFGISISERYAPILTQWKERGDLRREGDYLVLSRDALLRIDSMLQGFFLPDHRDARYV
;
A
#
# COMPACT_ATOMS: atom_id res chain seq x y z
N GLY A 1 -7.10 -0.57 20.32
CA GLY A 1 -6.58 -1.63 21.11
C GLY A 1 -6.47 -2.96 20.40
N ARG A 2 -5.25 -3.42 20.15
CA ARG A 2 -5.00 -4.79 19.68
C ARG A 2 -4.87 -5.70 20.90
N ALA A 3 -5.44 -6.91 20.86
CA ALA A 3 -5.42 -7.85 21.97
C ALA A 3 -4.08 -8.57 22.16
N HIS A 4 -3.19 -8.58 21.15
CA HIS A 4 -1.90 -9.26 21.18
C HIS A 4 -0.76 -8.34 21.67
N ARG A 5 0.21 -8.94 22.33
CA ARG A 5 1.47 -8.33 22.77
C ARG A 5 2.64 -8.96 22.02
N SER A 6 3.83 -8.44 22.21
CA SER A 6 5.06 -8.95 21.55
C SER A 6 5.23 -10.48 21.72
N LYS A 7 4.93 -11.02 22.90
CA LYS A 7 5.01 -12.48 23.15
C LYS A 7 4.16 -13.29 22.20
N GLU A 8 2.92 -12.87 21.94
CA GLU A 8 2.00 -13.56 21.05
C GLU A 8 2.47 -13.48 19.60
N VAL A 9 3.09 -12.35 19.20
CA VAL A 9 3.68 -12.20 17.85
C VAL A 9 4.83 -13.19 17.65
N PHE A 10 5.77 -13.28 18.62
CA PHE A 10 6.88 -14.25 18.56
C PHE A 10 6.38 -15.69 18.51
N SER A 11 5.46 -16.05 19.41
CA SER A 11 4.88 -17.40 19.44
C SER A 11 4.17 -17.76 18.15
N ALA A 12 3.43 -16.82 17.54
CA ALA A 12 2.76 -17.04 16.26
C ALA A 12 3.77 -17.22 15.12
N TYR A 13 4.85 -16.43 15.11
CA TYR A 13 5.90 -16.57 14.11
C TYR A 13 6.61 -17.93 14.20
N GLU A 14 7.02 -18.33 15.40
CA GLU A 14 7.66 -19.62 15.65
C GLU A 14 6.74 -20.79 15.28
N PHE A 15 5.47 -20.70 15.66
CA PHE A 15 4.47 -21.71 15.30
C PHE A 15 4.26 -21.83 13.79
N ALA A 16 4.12 -20.70 13.07
CA ALA A 16 3.99 -20.70 11.63
C ALA A 16 5.23 -21.27 10.95
N ARG A 17 6.42 -20.89 11.41
CA ARG A 17 7.69 -21.42 10.90
C ARG A 17 7.81 -22.92 11.16
N GLY A 18 7.41 -23.40 12.33
CA GLY A 18 7.38 -24.82 12.70
C GLY A 18 6.40 -25.66 11.86
N LEU A 19 5.35 -25.05 11.31
CA LEU A 19 4.42 -25.69 10.36
C LEU A 19 4.94 -25.76 8.93
N GLY A 20 6.13 -25.20 8.66
CA GLY A 20 6.77 -25.26 7.35
C GLY A 20 6.24 -24.25 6.33
N PHE A 21 5.70 -23.10 6.76
CA PHE A 21 5.39 -22.01 5.83
C PHE A 21 6.69 -21.47 5.21
N ASP A 22 6.80 -21.53 3.89
CA ASP A 22 7.97 -21.09 3.12
C ASP A 22 8.10 -19.55 3.10
N ASN A 23 6.97 -18.83 3.18
CA ASN A 23 6.94 -17.39 3.11
C ASN A 23 6.11 -16.82 4.28
N ILE A 24 6.76 -16.14 5.20
CA ILE A 24 6.14 -15.44 6.32
C ILE A 24 6.44 -13.96 6.18
N ASN A 25 5.38 -13.15 6.19
CA ASN A 25 5.48 -11.69 6.19
C ASN A 25 5.19 -11.13 7.60
N ILE A 26 5.98 -10.15 8.02
CA ILE A 26 5.72 -9.36 9.22
C ILE A 26 5.35 -7.93 8.78
N ASP A 27 4.20 -7.46 9.25
CA ASP A 27 3.77 -6.09 9.04
C ASP A 27 4.23 -5.18 10.18
N LEU A 28 4.87 -4.07 9.83
CA LEU A 28 5.22 -2.97 10.73
C LEU A 28 4.40 -1.72 10.39
N ILE A 29 4.10 -0.92 11.40
CA ILE A 29 3.41 0.36 11.24
C ILE A 29 4.26 1.45 11.89
N ALA A 30 4.91 2.29 11.09
CA ALA A 30 5.67 3.43 11.54
C ALA A 30 4.75 4.59 11.92
N GLY A 31 4.93 5.19 13.07
CA GLY A 31 4.18 6.35 13.54
C GLY A 31 2.98 6.01 14.41
N MET A 32 3.03 4.91 15.15
CA MET A 32 2.01 4.59 16.15
C MET A 32 1.94 5.68 17.23
N LEU A 33 0.84 5.68 18.00
CA LEU A 33 0.67 6.60 19.12
C LEU A 33 1.83 6.47 20.11
N GLU A 34 2.42 7.60 20.49
CA GLU A 34 3.53 7.69 21.46
C GLU A 34 4.80 6.91 21.07
N GLU A 35 4.94 6.51 19.80
CA GLU A 35 6.12 5.83 19.30
C GLU A 35 7.33 6.76 19.32
N THR A 36 8.47 6.25 19.81
CA THR A 36 9.75 6.98 19.89
C THR A 36 10.77 6.40 18.91
N ASP A 37 11.87 7.11 18.68
CA ASP A 37 12.99 6.65 17.86
C ASP A 37 13.56 5.32 18.40
N GLU A 38 13.70 5.20 19.71
CA GLU A 38 14.21 4.01 20.37
C GLU A 38 13.27 2.83 20.21
N ASN A 39 11.97 3.04 20.43
CA ASN A 39 10.96 2.00 20.28
C ASN A 39 10.89 1.48 18.83
N TRP A 40 10.90 2.38 17.86
CA TRP A 40 10.93 2.03 16.45
C TRP A 40 12.19 1.23 16.08
N THR A 41 13.36 1.71 16.54
CA THR A 41 14.66 1.06 16.30
C THR A 41 14.66 -0.37 16.86
N GLU A 42 14.24 -0.55 18.10
CA GLU A 42 14.12 -1.88 18.74
C GLU A 42 13.16 -2.79 17.97
N CYS A 43 12.04 -2.25 17.50
CA CYS A 43 11.07 -3.00 16.71
C CYS A 43 11.69 -3.54 15.41
N VAL A 44 12.45 -2.72 14.69
CA VAL A 44 13.14 -3.11 13.45
C VAL A 44 14.23 -4.16 13.73
N GLU A 45 15.02 -3.97 14.79
CA GLU A 45 16.08 -4.92 15.20
C GLU A 45 15.47 -6.30 15.49
N ARG A 46 14.39 -6.36 16.25
CA ARG A 46 13.67 -7.61 16.54
C ARG A 46 13.16 -8.30 15.27
N VAL A 47 12.72 -7.55 14.28
CA VAL A 47 12.28 -8.13 12.99
C VAL A 47 13.47 -8.67 12.21
N VAL A 48 14.61 -7.98 12.20
CA VAL A 48 15.86 -8.48 11.60
C VAL A 48 16.30 -9.79 12.27
N ASP A 49 16.26 -9.87 13.61
CA ASP A 49 16.60 -11.08 14.37
C ASP A 49 15.65 -12.26 14.05
N LEU A 50 14.36 -12.01 13.94
CA LEU A 50 13.36 -13.03 13.53
C LEU A 50 13.59 -13.51 12.11
N SER A 51 14.16 -12.67 11.28
CA SER A 51 14.54 -12.99 9.90
C SER A 51 13.39 -13.56 9.04
N PRO A 52 12.21 -12.89 8.96
CA PRO A 52 11.11 -13.33 8.11
C PRO A 52 11.49 -13.27 6.62
N ASP A 53 10.69 -13.90 5.76
CA ASP A 53 10.92 -13.88 4.32
C ASP A 53 10.58 -12.54 3.70
N CYS A 54 9.66 -11.82 4.34
CA CYS A 54 9.17 -10.51 3.92
C CYS A 54 8.87 -9.61 5.12
N VAL A 55 9.10 -8.32 4.93
CA VAL A 55 8.69 -7.25 5.86
C VAL A 55 7.89 -6.21 5.08
N THR A 56 6.68 -5.92 5.54
CA THR A 56 5.86 -4.83 5.01
C THR A 56 5.81 -3.70 6.02
N ILE A 57 6.12 -2.47 5.60
CA ILE A 57 6.14 -1.31 6.48
C ILE A 57 5.12 -0.29 5.99
N TYR A 58 4.14 0.02 6.82
CA TYR A 58 3.16 1.06 6.58
C TYR A 58 3.49 2.32 7.37
N GLN A 59 3.20 3.49 6.81
CA GLN A 59 3.23 4.76 7.53
C GLN A 59 1.83 5.04 8.08
N MET A 60 1.72 5.21 9.41
CA MET A 60 0.43 5.41 10.08
C MET A 60 -0.29 6.63 9.53
N GLU A 61 -1.52 6.45 9.10
CA GLU A 61 -2.48 7.51 8.84
C GLU A 61 -3.63 7.45 9.87
N VAL A 62 -4.13 8.62 10.26
CA VAL A 62 -5.30 8.72 11.14
C VAL A 62 -6.46 9.23 10.31
N PRO A 63 -7.33 8.33 9.82
CA PRO A 63 -8.49 8.73 9.05
C PRO A 63 -9.46 9.56 9.90
N PHE A 64 -10.08 10.58 9.28
CA PHE A 64 -10.95 11.53 9.94
C PHE A 64 -12.25 10.94 10.56
N ASN A 65 -12.60 9.71 10.19
CA ASN A 65 -13.77 8.99 10.75
C ASN A 65 -13.41 8.09 11.94
N THR A 66 -12.15 8.08 12.39
CA THR A 66 -11.69 7.27 13.53
C THR A 66 -12.00 7.94 14.88
N GLY A 67 -12.09 7.11 15.94
CA GLY A 67 -12.23 7.60 17.32
C GLY A 67 -11.11 8.58 17.71
N ILE A 68 -9.86 8.26 17.33
CA ILE A 68 -8.68 9.12 17.59
C ILE A 68 -8.88 10.50 16.97
N PHE A 69 -9.34 10.59 15.73
CA PHE A 69 -9.58 11.86 15.07
C PHE A 69 -10.71 12.65 15.73
N LYS A 70 -11.78 11.97 16.16
CA LYS A 70 -12.90 12.61 16.86
C LYS A 70 -12.46 13.19 18.19
N THR A 71 -11.75 12.42 19.02
CA THR A 71 -11.19 12.87 20.30
C THR A 71 -10.26 14.07 20.10
N MET A 72 -9.36 13.98 19.13
CA MET A 72 -8.45 15.07 18.76
C MET A 72 -9.21 16.37 18.45
N LYS A 73 -10.29 16.27 17.65
CA LYS A 73 -11.13 17.41 17.28
C LYS A 73 -11.88 17.98 18.49
N GLU A 74 -12.40 17.14 19.36
CA GLU A 74 -13.09 17.55 20.59
C GLU A 74 -12.13 18.25 21.57
N GLU A 75 -10.88 17.82 21.64
CA GLU A 75 -9.83 18.44 22.46
C GLU A 75 -9.19 19.68 21.81
N GLY A 76 -9.63 20.08 20.61
CA GLY A 76 -9.09 21.23 19.88
C GLY A 76 -7.65 21.06 19.41
N LYS A 77 -7.13 19.83 19.34
CA LYS A 77 -5.78 19.53 18.86
C LYS A 77 -5.73 19.57 17.32
N LEU A 78 -4.72 20.25 16.78
CA LEU A 78 -4.52 20.40 15.33
C LEU A 78 -3.89 19.15 14.68
N SER A 79 -3.27 18.27 15.47
CA SER A 79 -2.62 17.05 15.00
C SER A 79 -2.89 15.88 15.93
N ALA A 80 -2.98 14.67 15.39
CA ALA A 80 -3.03 13.46 16.17
C ALA A 80 -1.67 13.26 16.91
N PRO A 81 -1.65 12.58 18.08
CA PRO A 81 -0.42 12.27 18.81
C PRO A 81 0.34 11.12 18.13
N VAL A 82 0.58 11.25 16.84
CA VAL A 82 1.36 10.35 16.01
C VAL A 82 2.54 11.12 15.43
N ALA A 83 3.62 10.43 15.08
CA ALA A 83 4.76 11.06 14.44
C ALA A 83 4.35 11.83 13.18
N ASP A 84 5.02 12.93 12.88
CA ASP A 84 4.83 13.68 11.65
C ASP A 84 5.35 12.92 10.42
N TRP A 85 5.01 13.37 9.22
CA TRP A 85 5.42 12.71 7.99
C TRP A 85 6.93 12.66 7.77
N PRO A 86 7.71 13.71 8.06
CA PRO A 86 9.17 13.65 8.00
C PRO A 86 9.76 12.58 8.90
N THR A 87 9.31 12.48 10.16
CA THR A 87 9.75 11.45 11.11
C THR A 87 9.41 10.05 10.64
N LYS A 88 8.17 9.80 10.22
CA LYS A 88 7.76 8.48 9.69
C LYS A 88 8.58 8.06 8.47
N ARG A 89 8.85 8.98 7.55
CA ARG A 89 9.68 8.70 6.37
C ARG A 89 11.11 8.39 6.74
N ARG A 90 11.69 9.12 7.68
CA ARG A 90 13.02 8.85 8.22
C ARG A 90 13.08 7.46 8.83
N TRP A 91 12.12 7.10 9.68
CA TRP A 91 12.02 5.78 10.29
C TRP A 91 11.92 4.65 9.27
N VAL A 92 11.10 4.81 8.24
CA VAL A 92 10.98 3.80 7.17
C VAL A 92 12.26 3.70 6.35
N LEU A 93 12.93 4.84 6.07
CA LEU A 93 14.21 4.85 5.36
C LEU A 93 15.30 4.12 6.17
N GLU A 94 15.42 4.40 7.46
CA GLU A 94 16.34 3.74 8.39
C GLU A 94 16.05 2.24 8.50
N ALA A 95 14.78 1.86 8.61
CA ALA A 95 14.36 0.46 8.62
C ALA A 95 14.73 -0.27 7.33
N TYR A 96 14.53 0.35 6.17
CA TYR A 96 14.95 -0.25 4.91
C TYR A 96 16.47 -0.37 4.80
N ALA A 97 17.24 0.59 5.29
CA ALA A 97 18.70 0.48 5.32
C ALA A 97 19.14 -0.72 6.19
N LYS A 98 18.60 -0.87 7.40
CA LYS A 98 18.88 -2.03 8.27
C LYS A 98 18.47 -3.37 7.64
N LEU A 99 17.32 -3.42 6.97
CA LEU A 99 16.87 -4.61 6.28
C LEU A 99 17.78 -4.94 5.07
N GLU A 100 18.23 -3.94 4.30
CA GLU A 100 19.18 -4.14 3.20
C GLU A 100 20.54 -4.65 3.70
N GLU A 101 21.05 -4.12 4.83
CA GLU A 101 22.24 -4.65 5.53
C GLU A 101 22.07 -6.10 5.96
N ALA A 102 20.84 -6.50 6.33
CA ALA A 102 20.48 -7.88 6.68
C ALA A 102 20.16 -8.77 5.45
N GLY A 103 20.42 -8.29 4.23
CA GLY A 103 20.28 -9.05 2.98
C GLY A 103 18.89 -9.01 2.34
N TYR A 104 18.03 -8.09 2.75
CA TYR A 104 16.73 -7.87 2.10
C TYR A 104 16.86 -6.95 0.88
N THR A 105 15.92 -7.06 -0.03
CA THR A 105 15.75 -6.18 -1.18
C THR A 105 14.41 -5.46 -1.08
N VAL A 106 14.42 -4.13 -1.17
CA VAL A 106 13.19 -3.32 -1.21
C VAL A 106 12.55 -3.45 -2.59
N THR A 107 11.36 -4.03 -2.65
CA THR A 107 10.64 -4.36 -3.89
C THR A 107 9.42 -3.50 -4.17
N SER A 108 9.01 -2.67 -3.22
CA SER A 108 7.93 -1.70 -3.39
C SER A 108 8.03 -0.58 -2.35
N ALA A 109 7.13 0.40 -2.43
CA ALA A 109 7.01 1.47 -1.42
C ALA A 109 6.82 0.95 0.01
N TYR A 110 6.36 -0.30 0.16
CA TYR A 110 5.96 -0.85 1.46
C TYR A 110 6.72 -2.11 1.84
N THR A 111 7.47 -2.74 0.94
CA THR A 111 7.86 -4.14 1.12
C THR A 111 9.34 -4.36 0.86
N ALA A 112 10.02 -5.03 1.78
CA ALA A 112 11.34 -5.61 1.61
C ALA A 112 11.25 -7.14 1.70
N VAL A 113 11.94 -7.86 0.82
CA VAL A 113 11.95 -9.33 0.76
C VAL A 113 13.37 -9.87 0.84
N LYS A 114 13.52 -11.01 1.49
CA LYS A 114 14.83 -11.64 1.68
C LYS A 114 15.35 -12.29 0.40
N ASN A 115 14.46 -12.90 -0.37
CA ASN A 115 14.78 -13.50 -1.67
C ASN A 115 13.75 -13.08 -2.71
N PRO A 116 14.05 -12.05 -3.55
CA PRO A 116 13.10 -11.54 -4.53
C PRO A 116 12.77 -12.53 -5.66
N ASP A 117 13.55 -13.59 -5.84
CA ASP A 117 13.28 -14.59 -6.86
C ASP A 117 12.21 -15.60 -6.42
N SER A 118 12.17 -15.95 -5.13
CA SER A 118 11.22 -16.91 -4.54
C SER A 118 10.07 -16.27 -3.82
N THR A 119 10.27 -15.13 -3.13
CA THR A 119 9.24 -14.44 -2.35
C THR A 119 8.48 -13.45 -3.22
N LYS A 120 7.27 -13.81 -3.64
CA LYS A 120 6.43 -13.00 -4.53
C LYS A 120 5.05 -12.79 -3.93
N PHE A 121 4.57 -11.55 -4.00
CA PHE A 121 3.19 -11.18 -3.67
C PHE A 121 2.29 -11.35 -4.90
N ILE A 122 2.04 -12.58 -5.32
CA ILE A 122 1.31 -12.89 -6.56
C ILE A 122 -0.05 -12.17 -6.61
N TYR A 123 -0.80 -12.18 -5.51
CA TYR A 123 -2.08 -11.47 -5.42
C TYR A 123 -1.92 -9.96 -5.67
N ARG A 124 -1.01 -9.30 -4.94
CA ARG A 124 -0.75 -7.86 -5.09
C ARG A 124 -0.29 -7.52 -6.50
N ASP A 125 0.69 -8.25 -7.00
CA ASP A 125 1.32 -7.96 -8.29
C ASP A 125 0.34 -8.14 -9.45
N ARG A 126 -0.52 -9.16 -9.38
CA ARG A 126 -1.60 -9.35 -10.36
C ARG A 126 -2.64 -8.25 -10.29
N LEU A 127 -3.07 -7.88 -9.07
CA LEU A 127 -4.02 -6.79 -8.84
C LEU A 127 -3.47 -5.46 -9.36
N TRP A 128 -2.19 -5.17 -9.10
CA TRP A 128 -1.54 -3.94 -9.56
C TRP A 128 -1.27 -3.94 -11.07
N ALA A 129 -1.25 -5.09 -11.71
CA ALA A 129 -1.23 -5.25 -13.16
C ALA A 129 -2.64 -5.30 -13.80
N GLY A 130 -3.67 -4.91 -13.06
CA GLY A 130 -5.03 -4.74 -13.55
C GLY A 130 -5.85 -6.04 -13.63
N ALA A 131 -5.46 -7.10 -12.91
CA ALA A 131 -6.26 -8.32 -12.85
C ALA A 131 -7.62 -8.07 -12.18
N ASP A 132 -8.60 -8.83 -12.61
CA ASP A 132 -9.89 -8.88 -11.95
C ASP A 132 -9.78 -9.46 -10.52
N MET A 133 -10.62 -8.94 -9.64
CA MET A 133 -10.66 -9.32 -8.24
C MET A 133 -12.11 -9.43 -7.76
N VAL A 134 -12.45 -10.55 -7.17
CA VAL A 134 -13.74 -10.74 -6.50
C VAL A 134 -13.58 -10.47 -5.01
N GLY A 135 -14.29 -9.46 -4.51
CA GLY A 135 -14.36 -9.17 -3.07
C GLY A 135 -15.35 -10.10 -2.39
N VAL A 136 -14.91 -10.82 -1.36
CA VAL A 136 -15.75 -11.73 -0.53
C VAL A 136 -15.82 -11.17 0.89
N GLY A 137 -17.03 -11.21 1.47
CA GLY A 137 -17.31 -10.69 2.81
C GLY A 137 -17.86 -9.27 2.81
N VAL A 138 -18.31 -8.84 4.00
CA VAL A 138 -18.88 -7.50 4.23
C VAL A 138 -17.88 -6.40 3.93
N SER A 139 -18.35 -5.30 3.38
CA SER A 139 -17.56 -4.12 3.04
C SER A 139 -16.43 -4.34 2.02
N SER A 140 -16.22 -5.57 1.55
CA SER A 140 -15.14 -5.90 0.62
C SER A 140 -15.33 -5.20 -0.73
N PHE A 141 -14.23 -4.75 -1.29
CA PHE A 141 -14.19 -4.22 -2.64
C PHE A 141 -13.84 -5.32 -3.65
N GLY A 142 -14.40 -5.21 -4.85
CA GLY A 142 -14.06 -6.03 -6.00
C GLY A 142 -13.88 -5.17 -7.25
N HIS A 143 -13.20 -5.74 -8.24
CA HIS A 143 -13.04 -5.16 -9.56
C HIS A 143 -13.11 -6.28 -10.58
N LEU A 144 -14.22 -6.37 -11.30
CA LEU A 144 -14.50 -7.48 -12.18
C LEU A 144 -15.12 -6.97 -13.50
N GLY A 145 -14.53 -7.34 -14.63
CA GLY A 145 -15.03 -6.96 -15.94
C GLY A 145 -15.15 -5.44 -16.14
N GLY A 146 -14.28 -4.65 -15.54
CA GLY A 146 -14.32 -3.19 -15.59
C GLY A 146 -15.32 -2.55 -14.62
N ILE A 147 -15.96 -3.34 -13.75
CA ILE A 147 -16.86 -2.83 -12.72
C ILE A 147 -16.13 -2.82 -11.38
N HIS A 148 -16.00 -1.65 -10.75
CA HIS A 148 -15.53 -1.52 -9.38
C HIS A 148 -16.75 -1.51 -8.45
N TYR A 149 -16.80 -2.43 -7.49
CA TYR A 149 -17.94 -2.56 -6.59
C TYR A 149 -17.54 -2.73 -5.13
N GLN A 150 -18.50 -2.47 -4.24
CA GLN A 150 -18.37 -2.73 -2.83
C GLN A 150 -19.57 -3.52 -2.33
N ASN A 151 -19.29 -4.55 -1.52
CA ASN A 151 -20.30 -5.36 -0.87
C ASN A 151 -21.04 -4.59 0.24
N LEU A 152 -22.18 -5.13 0.67
CA LEU A 152 -22.96 -4.65 1.81
C LEU A 152 -22.07 -4.56 3.05
N THR A 153 -22.31 -3.53 3.87
CA THR A 153 -21.50 -3.20 5.05
C THR A 153 -22.06 -3.73 6.35
N ASN A 154 -23.33 -4.15 6.37
CA ASN A 154 -23.98 -4.81 7.50
C ASN A 154 -23.89 -6.34 7.33
N ILE A 155 -23.49 -7.04 8.38
CA ILE A 155 -23.26 -8.51 8.35
C ILE A 155 -24.56 -9.26 8.05
N ASP A 156 -25.65 -8.95 8.74
CA ASP A 156 -26.92 -9.66 8.58
C ASP A 156 -27.46 -9.48 7.16
N SER A 157 -27.48 -8.23 6.65
CA SER A 157 -27.92 -7.93 5.29
C SER A 157 -27.04 -8.61 4.22
N TYR A 158 -25.73 -8.76 4.49
CA TYR A 158 -24.82 -9.50 3.60
C TYR A 158 -25.17 -10.98 3.59
N CYS A 159 -25.35 -11.60 4.76
CA CYS A 159 -25.72 -13.02 4.90
C CYS A 159 -27.07 -13.29 4.25
N ASP A 160 -28.09 -12.50 4.56
CA ASP A 160 -29.44 -12.65 3.99
C ASP A 160 -29.40 -12.58 2.45
N SER A 161 -28.59 -11.67 1.88
CA SER A 161 -28.43 -11.54 0.42
C SER A 161 -27.80 -12.79 -0.19
N VAL A 162 -26.73 -13.31 0.43
CA VAL A 162 -26.02 -14.52 -0.04
C VAL A 162 -26.93 -15.75 0.08
N GLU A 163 -27.62 -15.93 1.20
CA GLU A 163 -28.57 -17.04 1.41
C GLU A 163 -29.73 -17.00 0.43
N ALA A 164 -30.17 -15.82 0.05
CA ALA A 164 -31.17 -15.63 -0.99
C ALA A 164 -30.65 -15.82 -2.43
N GLY A 165 -29.37 -16.20 -2.61
CA GLY A 165 -28.72 -16.37 -3.92
C GLY A 165 -28.51 -15.05 -4.68
N LYS A 166 -28.50 -13.91 -3.99
CA LYS A 166 -28.31 -12.57 -4.58
C LYS A 166 -26.88 -12.07 -4.37
N ALA A 167 -26.37 -11.31 -5.33
CA ALA A 167 -25.08 -10.63 -5.16
C ALA A 167 -25.20 -9.57 -4.04
N PRO A 168 -24.37 -9.63 -2.99
CA PRO A 168 -24.46 -8.73 -1.84
C PRO A 168 -23.81 -7.38 -2.12
N VAL A 169 -24.07 -6.78 -3.25
CA VAL A 169 -23.46 -5.52 -3.72
C VAL A 169 -24.24 -4.32 -3.18
N ARG A 170 -23.53 -3.41 -2.50
CA ARG A 170 -24.04 -2.12 -2.02
C ARG A 170 -24.01 -1.05 -3.10
N ARG A 171 -22.87 -0.95 -3.79
CA ARG A 171 -22.62 0.05 -4.84
C ARG A 171 -21.65 -0.49 -5.88
N ALA A 172 -21.75 0.00 -7.09
CA ALA A 172 -20.89 -0.34 -8.20
C ALA A 172 -20.66 0.87 -9.10
N LEU A 173 -19.48 0.94 -9.71
CA LEU A 173 -19.07 1.93 -10.68
C LEU A 173 -18.56 1.20 -11.93
N MET A 174 -19.17 1.48 -13.09
CA MET A 174 -18.62 1.05 -14.39
C MET A 174 -17.45 1.98 -14.71
N THR A 175 -16.25 1.42 -14.75
CA THR A 175 -15.04 2.20 -15.03
C THR A 175 -14.84 2.39 -16.53
N THR A 176 -14.44 3.58 -16.92
CA THR A 176 -13.97 3.91 -18.27
C THR A 176 -12.60 3.28 -18.54
N GLU A 177 -12.17 3.25 -19.79
CA GLU A 177 -10.80 2.83 -20.14
C GLU A 177 -9.73 3.73 -19.49
N GLU A 178 -10.00 5.02 -19.42
CA GLU A 178 -9.12 5.99 -18.79
C GLU A 178 -8.97 5.74 -17.27
N GLU A 179 -10.06 5.48 -16.58
CA GLU A 179 -10.02 5.15 -15.15
C GLU A 179 -9.28 3.83 -14.89
N ARG A 180 -9.44 2.83 -15.76
CA ARG A 180 -8.67 1.57 -15.67
C ARG A 180 -7.18 1.79 -15.90
N PHE A 181 -6.83 2.59 -16.90
CA PHE A 181 -5.44 2.99 -17.17
C PHE A 181 -4.83 3.70 -15.96
N ILE A 182 -5.50 4.73 -15.42
CA ILE A 182 -5.01 5.50 -14.27
C ILE A 182 -4.88 4.59 -13.04
N ARG A 183 -5.90 3.77 -12.75
CA ARG A 183 -5.86 2.81 -11.64
C ARG A 183 -4.63 1.92 -11.71
N GLU A 184 -4.37 1.32 -12.85
CA GLU A 184 -3.23 0.43 -13.02
C GLU A 184 -1.89 1.19 -12.94
N LEU A 185 -1.82 2.36 -13.54
CA LEU A 185 -0.64 3.22 -13.49
C LEU A 185 -0.26 3.61 -12.05
N ILE A 186 -1.22 4.10 -11.26
CA ILE A 186 -0.97 4.52 -9.88
C ILE A 186 -0.59 3.34 -8.97
N LEU A 187 -1.16 2.16 -9.22
CA LEU A 187 -0.80 0.95 -8.47
C LEU A 187 0.61 0.45 -8.84
N GLN A 188 0.98 0.46 -10.12
CA GLN A 188 2.32 0.05 -10.54
C GLN A 188 3.41 1.03 -10.08
N TRP A 189 3.13 2.34 -9.97
CA TRP A 189 4.09 3.29 -9.40
C TRP A 189 4.55 2.91 -7.99
N LYS A 190 3.72 2.22 -7.21
CA LYS A 190 4.07 1.72 -5.87
C LYS A 190 5.15 0.64 -5.88
N LEU A 191 5.47 0.06 -7.05
CA LEU A 191 6.62 -0.83 -7.26
C LEU A 191 7.94 -0.05 -7.46
N GLY A 192 7.89 1.28 -7.49
CA GLY A 192 9.06 2.14 -7.71
C GLY A 192 9.46 2.28 -9.18
N ARG A 193 8.82 1.56 -10.09
CA ARG A 193 9.08 1.68 -11.53
C ARG A 193 7.86 1.31 -12.36
N VAL A 194 7.70 1.95 -13.50
CA VAL A 194 6.67 1.63 -14.48
C VAL A 194 7.27 1.48 -15.87
N ASN A 195 6.75 0.57 -16.66
CA ASN A 195 7.22 0.35 -18.05
C ASN A 195 6.32 1.10 -19.02
N ASN A 196 6.85 2.12 -19.69
CA ASN A 196 6.10 2.94 -20.65
C ASN A 196 5.57 2.12 -21.84
N ASN A 197 6.37 1.17 -22.37
CA ASN A 197 5.95 0.31 -23.49
C ASN A 197 4.84 -0.66 -23.11
N TYR A 198 4.79 -1.13 -21.87
CA TYR A 198 3.67 -1.94 -21.38
C TYR A 198 2.35 -1.19 -21.49
N PHE A 199 2.29 0.05 -21.01
CA PHE A 199 1.09 0.88 -21.07
C PHE A 199 0.73 1.28 -22.49
N LEU A 200 1.71 1.60 -23.32
CA LEU A 200 1.50 1.87 -24.74
C LEU A 200 0.87 0.66 -25.46
N LYS A 201 1.37 -0.55 -25.22
CA LYS A 201 0.83 -1.77 -25.83
C LYS A 201 -0.58 -2.13 -25.33
N LYS A 202 -0.83 -1.96 -24.01
CA LYS A 202 -2.10 -2.37 -23.39
C LYS A 202 -3.21 -1.38 -23.59
N PHE A 203 -2.93 -0.08 -23.51
CA PHE A 203 -3.92 0.99 -23.51
C PHE A 203 -3.78 1.96 -24.70
N GLY A 204 -2.76 1.80 -25.53
CA GLY A 204 -2.46 2.77 -26.60
C GLY A 204 -1.95 4.12 -26.09
N ILE A 205 -1.56 4.23 -24.80
CA ILE A 205 -1.22 5.47 -24.14
C ILE A 205 0.26 5.44 -23.71
N SER A 206 1.05 6.42 -24.19
CA SER A 206 2.38 6.69 -23.72
C SER A 206 2.32 7.52 -22.43
N ILE A 207 2.79 6.95 -21.29
CA ILE A 207 2.87 7.67 -20.02
C ILE A 207 3.75 8.91 -20.16
N SER A 208 4.89 8.75 -20.85
CA SER A 208 5.89 9.82 -21.04
C SER A 208 5.33 11.02 -21.81
N GLU A 209 4.41 10.81 -22.75
CA GLU A 209 3.77 11.88 -23.50
C GLU A 209 2.61 12.49 -22.71
N ARG A 210 1.70 11.64 -22.22
CA ARG A 210 0.48 12.10 -21.53
C ARG A 210 0.75 12.89 -20.27
N TYR A 211 1.77 12.49 -19.50
CA TYR A 211 2.11 13.09 -18.22
C TYR A 211 3.46 13.83 -18.24
N ALA A 212 3.90 14.27 -19.42
CA ALA A 212 5.17 14.96 -19.60
C ALA A 212 5.43 16.08 -18.57
N PRO A 213 4.47 16.98 -18.25
CA PRO A 213 4.70 18.04 -17.26
C PRO A 213 5.02 17.50 -15.86
N ILE A 214 4.29 16.50 -15.41
CA ILE A 214 4.49 15.88 -14.07
C ILE A 214 5.84 15.17 -14.03
N LEU A 215 6.14 14.37 -15.06
CA LEU A 215 7.38 13.59 -15.13
C LEU A 215 8.62 14.49 -15.26
N THR A 216 8.52 15.62 -15.98
CA THR A 216 9.57 16.63 -16.04
C THR A 216 9.85 17.22 -14.67
N GLN A 217 8.81 17.62 -13.94
CA GLN A 217 8.94 18.14 -12.58
C GLN A 217 9.59 17.11 -11.64
N TRP A 218 9.20 15.83 -11.73
CA TRP A 218 9.80 14.77 -10.92
C TRP A 218 11.27 14.55 -11.26
N LYS A 219 11.62 14.63 -12.56
CA LYS A 219 12.99 14.51 -13.02
C LYS A 219 13.86 15.67 -12.53
N GLU A 220 13.37 16.91 -12.62
CA GLU A 220 14.07 18.11 -12.16
C GLU A 220 14.36 18.09 -10.65
N ARG A 221 13.48 17.46 -9.86
CA ARG A 221 13.67 17.26 -8.41
C ARG A 221 14.57 16.08 -8.06
N GLY A 222 14.99 15.28 -9.03
CA GLY A 222 15.74 14.05 -8.77
C GLY A 222 14.88 12.87 -8.28
N ASP A 223 13.56 13.02 -8.33
CA ASP A 223 12.61 11.98 -7.93
C ASP A 223 12.51 10.84 -8.95
N LEU A 224 12.82 11.11 -10.22
CA LEU A 224 12.62 10.22 -11.35
C LEU A 224 13.85 10.15 -12.25
N ARG A 225 14.20 8.94 -12.70
CA ARG A 225 15.13 8.71 -13.79
C ARG A 225 14.53 7.77 -14.83
N ARG A 226 15.10 7.74 -16.02
CA ARG A 226 14.72 6.80 -17.08
C ARG A 226 15.80 5.72 -17.25
N GLU A 227 15.36 4.47 -17.32
CA GLU A 227 16.19 3.29 -17.59
C GLU A 227 15.56 2.49 -18.75
N GLY A 228 15.99 2.76 -19.97
CA GLY A 228 15.37 2.20 -21.17
C GLY A 228 13.88 2.56 -21.26
N ASP A 229 13.02 1.55 -21.27
CA ASP A 229 11.56 1.71 -21.28
C ASP A 229 10.97 1.99 -19.90
N TYR A 230 11.75 1.89 -18.84
CA TYR A 230 11.29 2.10 -17.47
C TYR A 230 11.47 3.54 -17.02
N LEU A 231 10.47 4.02 -16.32
CA LEU A 231 10.50 5.22 -15.49
C LEU A 231 10.69 4.75 -14.05
N VAL A 232 11.77 5.16 -13.37
CA VAL A 232 12.22 4.62 -12.09
C VAL A 232 12.29 5.73 -11.06
N LEU A 233 11.66 5.52 -9.90
CA LEU A 233 11.68 6.46 -8.78
C LEU A 233 12.99 6.37 -7.99
N SER A 234 13.41 7.50 -7.40
CA SER A 234 14.42 7.49 -6.34
C SER A 234 13.85 6.84 -5.07
N ARG A 235 14.71 6.43 -4.14
CA ARG A 235 14.28 5.87 -2.85
C ARG A 235 13.37 6.84 -2.08
N ASP A 236 13.76 8.09 -2.02
CA ASP A 236 12.99 9.12 -1.32
C ASP A 236 11.62 9.37 -1.97
N ALA A 237 11.55 9.41 -3.30
CA ALA A 237 10.29 9.50 -4.03
C ALA A 237 9.39 8.29 -3.78
N LEU A 238 9.96 7.09 -3.72
CA LEU A 238 9.22 5.86 -3.43
C LEU A 238 8.51 5.91 -2.07
N LEU A 239 9.17 6.45 -1.03
CA LEU A 239 8.57 6.63 0.30
C LEU A 239 7.47 7.68 0.35
N ARG A 240 7.41 8.57 -0.63
CA ARG A 240 6.42 9.64 -0.76
C ARG A 240 5.39 9.36 -1.84
N ILE A 241 5.43 8.19 -2.49
CA ILE A 241 4.69 7.94 -3.72
C ILE A 241 3.20 8.22 -3.56
N ASP A 242 2.57 7.81 -2.47
CA ASP A 242 1.13 8.01 -2.27
C ASP A 242 0.70 9.49 -2.38
N SER A 243 1.53 10.40 -1.87
CA SER A 243 1.30 11.85 -2.01
C SER A 243 1.55 12.38 -3.42
N MET A 244 2.39 11.70 -4.19
CA MET A 244 2.75 12.11 -5.56
C MET A 244 1.71 11.64 -6.59
N LEU A 245 0.94 10.58 -6.28
CA LEU A 245 -0.02 9.97 -7.23
C LEU A 245 -1.22 10.87 -7.55
N GLN A 246 -1.54 11.83 -6.71
CA GLN A 246 -2.68 12.74 -6.92
C GLN A 246 -2.62 13.50 -8.27
N GLY A 247 -1.41 13.73 -8.79
CA GLY A 247 -1.20 14.35 -10.10
C GLY A 247 -1.77 13.55 -11.27
N PHE A 248 -1.96 12.24 -11.12
CA PHE A 248 -2.53 11.37 -12.15
C PHE A 248 -4.05 11.24 -12.08
N PHE A 249 -4.67 11.67 -10.97
CA PHE A 249 -6.11 11.52 -10.80
C PHE A 249 -6.90 12.43 -11.73
N LEU A 250 -8.03 11.93 -12.21
CA LEU A 250 -9.00 12.77 -12.90
C LEU A 250 -9.49 13.89 -11.96
N PRO A 251 -9.85 15.06 -12.50
CA PRO A 251 -10.31 16.20 -11.68
C PRO A 251 -11.40 15.81 -10.68
N ASP A 252 -12.37 15.01 -11.10
CA ASP A 252 -13.52 14.57 -10.29
C ASP A 252 -13.10 13.66 -9.11
N HIS A 253 -11.91 13.09 -9.15
CA HIS A 253 -11.40 12.18 -8.11
C HIS A 253 -10.32 12.79 -7.22
N ARG A 254 -9.80 13.99 -7.53
CA ARG A 254 -8.68 14.59 -6.78
C ARG A 254 -9.02 14.92 -5.33
N ASP A 255 -10.25 15.39 -5.11
CA ASP A 255 -10.74 15.79 -3.78
C ASP A 255 -11.76 14.80 -3.20
N ALA A 256 -11.96 13.66 -3.88
CA ALA A 256 -12.89 12.64 -3.43
C ALA A 256 -12.37 12.00 -2.13
N ARG A 257 -13.07 12.21 -1.04
CA ARG A 257 -12.83 11.53 0.24
C ARG A 257 -13.57 10.19 0.20
N TYR A 258 -12.82 9.12 -0.01
CA TYR A 258 -13.35 7.77 0.11
C TYR A 258 -13.49 7.43 1.59
N VAL A 259 -14.75 7.28 2.04
CA VAL A 259 -15.13 6.91 3.42
C VAL A 259 -15.58 5.46 3.43
#